data_94fe137d1b6fdd2533e377fec7174cb2
#
_entry.id   94fe137d1b6fdd2533e377fec7174cb2
#
_cell.length_a   1.000
_cell.length_b   1.000
_cell.length_c   1.000
_cell.angle_alpha   90.00
_cell.angle_beta   90.00
_cell.angle_gamma   90.00
#
_symmetry.space_group_name_H-M   'P 1'
#
loop_
_entity.id
_entity.type
_entity.pdbx_description
1 polymer ?
#
loop_
_entity_poly.entity_id
_entity_poly.type
_entity_poly.pdbx_seq_one_letter_code
_entity_poly.pdbx_strand_id
1 'polypeptide(L)'
;MSTKSHYILSNTLMRGLAEAGHDVTVVTPYYDKKPVQNGTYRNIVLTGFVEEYTVYSKKRNFFEGDLINKVTYSLGLHNAVFPIIEKTFQHQNFQNLINSESEQFDVVVVEQFHSDAFKALAWYYNAHLVVFSPGASSCGTNSLVGNPTELSYNPMPYTNFPTDMNFLQRVYNTILYSFEYSAHQLHFLPQHNQLIQQHFPDCPDIFKLLNNVSLVLTNSHESLTPSKPLVPNLINVGGLHIQPPGILPEDLKLYLDEATDGVIYFSMGSNLKSSEMRLDKVEHFVQAFKRLKQKVLWKWETDILPGKPTNVRIEKWVPQMEVLAHPNVKVFISHGGLLSFYESIYYGVPMLVIPVFYDQASNALNGVQEGYALSLPYKDSKFSEETIYSYLQQLLTNYSFAQNAKTRSNIFHDRAMSPIQTATHWIDYIIRHKGAPHLRSRRLQLPWYQYFLLDVVLFLLVFVVTIVILVCLLCFLLYRLLRKQNKIKIN
;
A
#
# COMPACT_ATOMS: atom_id res chain seq x y z
N MET A 1 -3.65 -10.29 -8.19
CA MET A 1 -2.77 -11.10 -7.31
C MET A 1 -3.50 -12.31 -6.75
N SER A 2 -2.75 -13.44 -6.54
CA SER A 2 -3.33 -14.65 -5.95
C SER A 2 -3.39 -14.64 -4.41
N THR A 3 -2.98 -13.55 -3.75
CA THR A 3 -3.04 -13.42 -2.30
C THR A 3 -4.44 -13.05 -1.83
N LYS A 4 -4.86 -13.62 -0.70
CA LYS A 4 -6.23 -13.45 -0.20
C LYS A 4 -6.54 -12.00 0.22
N SER A 5 -5.56 -11.26 0.76
CA SER A 5 -5.73 -9.85 1.15
C SER A 5 -6.03 -8.93 -0.03
N HIS A 6 -5.31 -9.09 -1.15
CA HIS A 6 -5.58 -8.35 -2.39
C HIS A 6 -6.97 -8.68 -2.95
N TYR A 7 -7.32 -9.98 -2.96
CA TYR A 7 -8.65 -10.40 -3.38
C TYR A 7 -9.75 -9.78 -2.51
N ILE A 8 -9.65 -9.84 -1.17
CA ILE A 8 -10.64 -9.26 -0.26
C ILE A 8 -10.87 -7.79 -0.60
N LEU A 9 -9.77 -7.03 -0.73
CA LEU A 9 -9.84 -5.59 -0.97
C LEU A 9 -10.45 -5.26 -2.34
N SER A 10 -9.93 -5.88 -3.40
CA SER A 10 -10.42 -5.66 -4.77
C SER A 10 -11.85 -6.17 -4.94
N ASN A 11 -12.17 -7.32 -4.35
CA ASN A 11 -13.51 -7.89 -4.41
C ASN A 11 -14.55 -7.01 -3.71
N THR A 12 -14.19 -6.39 -2.59
CA THR A 12 -15.10 -5.46 -1.89
C THR A 12 -15.40 -4.24 -2.76
N LEU A 13 -14.40 -3.68 -3.45
CA LEU A 13 -14.63 -2.60 -4.41
C LEU A 13 -15.57 -3.02 -5.53
N MET A 14 -15.30 -4.17 -6.16
CA MET A 14 -16.11 -4.66 -7.29
C MET A 14 -17.55 -5.00 -6.87
N ARG A 15 -17.73 -5.62 -5.71
CA ARG A 15 -19.07 -5.87 -5.16
C ARG A 15 -19.81 -4.57 -4.85
N GLY A 16 -19.11 -3.60 -4.26
CA GLY A 16 -19.73 -2.30 -3.98
C GLY A 16 -20.23 -1.59 -5.24
N LEU A 17 -19.49 -1.69 -6.34
CA LEU A 17 -19.94 -1.19 -7.64
C LEU A 17 -21.18 -1.96 -8.14
N ALA A 18 -21.19 -3.28 -8.05
CA ALA A 18 -22.36 -4.09 -8.43
C ALA A 18 -23.58 -3.75 -7.55
N GLU A 19 -23.41 -3.60 -6.24
CA GLU A 19 -24.50 -3.17 -5.35
C GLU A 19 -25.00 -1.74 -5.63
N ALA A 20 -24.15 -0.89 -6.23
CA ALA A 20 -24.55 0.43 -6.71
C ALA A 20 -25.28 0.40 -8.07
N GLY A 21 -25.45 -0.76 -8.69
CA GLY A 21 -26.20 -0.95 -9.92
C GLY A 21 -25.37 -1.14 -11.19
N HIS A 22 -24.05 -1.29 -11.07
CA HIS A 22 -23.19 -1.56 -12.23
C HIS A 22 -23.20 -3.04 -12.64
N ASP A 23 -22.96 -3.29 -13.92
CA ASP A 23 -22.65 -4.61 -14.45
C ASP A 23 -21.14 -4.84 -14.36
N VAL A 24 -20.73 -5.69 -13.42
CA VAL A 24 -19.33 -5.88 -13.08
C VAL A 24 -18.83 -7.26 -13.53
N THR A 25 -17.77 -7.27 -14.35
CA THR A 25 -17.03 -8.48 -14.70
C THR A 25 -15.67 -8.46 -14.03
N VAL A 26 -15.34 -9.50 -13.25
CA VAL A 26 -14.11 -9.58 -12.46
C VAL A 26 -13.26 -10.74 -12.89
N VAL A 27 -12.04 -10.47 -13.34
CA VAL A 27 -11.01 -11.48 -13.60
C VAL A 27 -10.24 -11.72 -12.31
N THR A 28 -10.35 -12.93 -11.76
CA THR A 28 -9.82 -13.26 -10.43
C THR A 28 -9.54 -14.75 -10.30
N PRO A 29 -8.56 -15.19 -9.49
CA PRO A 29 -8.39 -16.61 -9.19
C PRO A 29 -9.41 -17.16 -8.19
N TYR A 30 -10.24 -16.32 -7.59
CA TYR A 30 -11.24 -16.72 -6.59
C TYR A 30 -12.64 -16.61 -7.17
N TYR A 31 -13.53 -17.48 -6.72
CA TYR A 31 -14.95 -17.46 -7.11
C TYR A 31 -15.81 -16.90 -5.98
N ASP A 32 -16.51 -15.80 -6.23
CA ASP A 32 -17.51 -15.25 -5.32
C ASP A 32 -18.91 -15.76 -5.69
N LYS A 33 -19.54 -16.46 -4.76
CA LYS A 33 -20.88 -17.05 -4.92
C LYS A 33 -22.01 -16.18 -4.38
N LYS A 34 -21.66 -15.11 -3.65
CA LYS A 34 -22.66 -14.29 -2.98
C LYS A 34 -23.46 -13.48 -4.02
N PRO A 35 -24.80 -13.52 -4.00
CA PRO A 35 -25.60 -12.69 -4.90
C PRO A 35 -25.37 -11.20 -4.62
N VAL A 36 -25.65 -10.37 -5.62
CA VAL A 36 -25.79 -8.92 -5.52
C VAL A 36 -27.24 -8.52 -5.76
N GLN A 37 -27.67 -7.36 -5.24
CA GLN A 37 -29.09 -6.98 -5.25
C GLN A 37 -29.47 -6.09 -6.46
N ASN A 38 -28.62 -5.13 -6.83
CA ASN A 38 -29.01 -4.06 -7.75
C ASN A 38 -28.38 -4.15 -9.14
N GLY A 39 -27.20 -4.74 -9.29
CA GLY A 39 -26.50 -4.89 -10.57
C GLY A 39 -26.18 -6.34 -10.84
N THR A 40 -25.12 -6.56 -11.63
CA THR A 40 -24.63 -7.91 -11.90
C THR A 40 -23.18 -8.08 -11.45
N TYR A 41 -22.81 -9.30 -11.08
CA TYR A 41 -21.45 -9.65 -10.70
C TYR A 41 -21.03 -10.97 -11.35
N ARG A 42 -20.18 -10.88 -12.37
CA ARG A 42 -19.70 -12.03 -13.15
C ARG A 42 -18.23 -12.32 -12.84
N ASN A 43 -17.95 -13.58 -12.52
CA ASN A 43 -16.59 -14.05 -12.28
C ASN A 43 -15.98 -14.68 -13.53
N ILE A 44 -14.82 -14.22 -13.94
CA ILE A 44 -13.92 -14.90 -14.88
C ILE A 44 -12.79 -15.51 -14.04
N VAL A 45 -12.96 -16.79 -13.70
CA VAL A 45 -12.07 -17.46 -12.74
C VAL A 45 -10.80 -17.94 -13.42
N LEU A 46 -9.66 -17.53 -12.92
CA LEU A 46 -8.34 -18.02 -13.32
C LEU A 46 -8.02 -19.31 -12.54
N THR A 47 -8.46 -20.44 -13.06
CA THR A 47 -8.24 -21.75 -12.43
C THR A 47 -6.76 -22.12 -12.35
N GLY A 48 -6.34 -22.85 -11.30
CA GLY A 48 -4.96 -23.26 -11.09
C GLY A 48 -4.06 -22.24 -10.38
N PHE A 49 -4.44 -20.95 -10.33
CA PHE A 49 -3.62 -19.90 -9.73
C PHE A 49 -3.57 -19.96 -8.20
N VAL A 50 -4.69 -20.33 -7.55
CA VAL A 50 -4.75 -20.48 -6.08
C VAL A 50 -3.93 -21.69 -5.64
N GLU A 51 -4.04 -22.78 -6.37
CA GLU A 51 -3.32 -24.02 -6.12
C GLU A 51 -1.81 -23.80 -6.22
N GLU A 52 -1.36 -23.14 -7.28
CA GLU A 52 0.06 -22.82 -7.46
C GLU A 52 0.58 -21.87 -6.38
N TYR A 53 -0.18 -20.83 -6.05
CA TYR A 53 0.19 -19.95 -4.95
C TYR A 53 0.28 -20.70 -3.63
N THR A 54 -0.63 -21.65 -3.40
CA THR A 54 -0.62 -22.49 -2.19
C THR A 54 0.65 -23.38 -2.14
N VAL A 55 1.04 -23.97 -3.26
CA VAL A 55 2.29 -24.75 -3.36
C VAL A 55 3.50 -23.86 -3.15
N TYR A 56 3.53 -22.68 -3.78
CA TYR A 56 4.61 -21.71 -3.62
C TYR A 56 4.75 -21.23 -2.16
N SER A 57 3.64 -20.86 -1.52
CA SER A 57 3.62 -20.37 -0.15
C SER A 57 4.04 -21.44 0.88
N LYS A 58 3.67 -22.71 0.65
CA LYS A 58 4.09 -23.83 1.50
C LYS A 58 5.60 -24.13 1.44
N LYS A 59 6.22 -23.87 0.27
CA LYS A 59 7.68 -24.07 0.09
C LYS A 59 8.51 -22.94 0.70
N ARG A 60 7.89 -21.83 1.03
CA ARG A 60 8.57 -20.63 1.53
C ARG A 60 8.17 -20.34 2.97
N ASN A 61 9.07 -20.61 3.91
CA ASN A 61 8.90 -20.12 5.28
C ASN A 61 9.24 -18.63 5.33
N PHE A 62 8.21 -17.78 5.40
CA PHE A 62 8.39 -16.32 5.43
C PHE A 62 9.08 -15.83 6.71
N PHE A 63 9.04 -16.59 7.81
CA PHE A 63 9.72 -16.24 9.05
C PHE A 63 11.26 -16.46 8.97
N GLU A 64 11.71 -17.38 8.13
CA GLU A 64 13.13 -17.73 7.96
C GLU A 64 13.77 -17.02 6.77
N GLY A 65 12.98 -16.44 5.87
CA GLY A 65 13.47 -15.73 4.69
C GLY A 65 14.51 -14.68 5.06
N ASP A 66 15.53 -14.51 4.22
CA ASP A 66 16.54 -13.45 4.38
C ASP A 66 15.88 -12.07 4.40
N LEU A 67 16.51 -11.13 5.10
CA LEU A 67 16.13 -9.72 5.03
C LEU A 67 16.16 -9.29 3.55
N ILE A 68 15.00 -8.91 3.03
CA ILE A 68 14.89 -8.46 1.66
C ILE A 68 15.83 -7.27 1.47
N ASN A 69 16.71 -7.37 0.48
CA ASN A 69 17.55 -6.24 0.10
C ASN A 69 16.64 -5.11 -0.40
N LYS A 70 16.62 -4.00 0.35
CA LYS A 70 15.73 -2.86 0.07
C LYS A 70 15.93 -2.27 -1.33
N VAL A 71 17.15 -2.32 -1.85
CA VAL A 71 17.47 -1.79 -3.19
C VAL A 71 16.94 -2.70 -4.30
N THR A 72 17.01 -4.02 -4.13
CA THR A 72 16.56 -4.98 -5.16
C THR A 72 15.14 -5.49 -4.91
N TYR A 73 14.45 -4.95 -3.91
CA TYR A 73 13.11 -5.40 -3.51
C TYR A 73 12.11 -5.34 -4.66
N SER A 74 12.04 -4.19 -5.33
CA SER A 74 11.13 -3.94 -6.44
C SER A 74 11.40 -4.88 -7.63
N LEU A 75 12.68 -5.15 -7.93
CA LEU A 75 13.10 -6.14 -8.92
C LEU A 75 12.63 -7.55 -8.57
N GLY A 76 12.84 -7.97 -7.32
CA GLY A 76 12.41 -9.28 -6.84
C GLY A 76 10.89 -9.45 -6.89
N LEU A 77 10.15 -8.40 -6.56
CA LEU A 77 8.70 -8.39 -6.61
C LEU A 77 8.19 -8.45 -8.06
N HIS A 78 8.79 -7.66 -8.96
CA HIS A 78 8.45 -7.70 -10.38
C HIS A 78 8.68 -9.10 -10.97
N ASN A 79 9.84 -9.70 -10.72
CA ASN A 79 10.18 -11.03 -11.18
C ASN A 79 9.24 -12.12 -10.64
N ALA A 80 8.65 -11.91 -9.47
CA ALA A 80 7.65 -12.82 -8.91
C ALA A 80 6.23 -12.62 -9.51
N VAL A 81 5.89 -11.39 -9.91
CA VAL A 81 4.55 -11.04 -10.39
C VAL A 81 4.43 -11.16 -11.91
N PHE A 82 5.44 -10.79 -12.67
CA PHE A 82 5.39 -10.75 -14.13
C PHE A 82 4.99 -12.10 -14.76
N PRO A 83 5.53 -13.27 -14.32
CA PRO A 83 5.07 -14.57 -14.85
C PRO A 83 3.57 -14.86 -14.61
N ILE A 84 3.00 -14.32 -13.53
CA ILE A 84 1.58 -14.46 -13.24
C ILE A 84 0.75 -13.66 -14.26
N ILE A 85 1.25 -12.51 -14.68
CA ILE A 85 0.61 -11.67 -15.71
C ILE A 85 0.66 -12.38 -17.07
N GLU A 86 1.82 -12.89 -17.49
CA GLU A 86 1.97 -13.68 -18.72
C GLU A 86 1.01 -14.86 -18.75
N LYS A 87 0.96 -15.63 -17.65
CA LYS A 87 0.05 -16.76 -17.51
C LYS A 87 -1.42 -16.33 -17.56
N THR A 88 -1.76 -15.14 -17.04
CA THR A 88 -3.12 -14.61 -17.12
C THR A 88 -3.52 -14.37 -18.58
N PHE A 89 -2.66 -13.76 -19.39
CA PHE A 89 -2.90 -13.55 -20.82
C PHE A 89 -3.05 -14.87 -21.58
N GLN A 90 -2.37 -15.94 -21.15
CA GLN A 90 -2.47 -17.28 -21.76
C GLN A 90 -3.65 -18.11 -21.26
N HIS A 91 -4.33 -17.70 -20.18
CA HIS A 91 -5.39 -18.47 -19.55
C HIS A 91 -6.66 -18.50 -20.41
N GLN A 92 -7.24 -19.71 -20.64
CA GLN A 92 -8.38 -19.91 -21.55
C GLN A 92 -9.57 -19.00 -21.22
N ASN A 93 -9.95 -18.88 -19.95
CA ASN A 93 -11.08 -18.05 -19.54
C ASN A 93 -10.83 -16.56 -19.80
N PHE A 94 -9.58 -16.11 -19.69
CA PHE A 94 -9.20 -14.75 -20.03
C PHE A 94 -9.19 -14.53 -21.55
N GLN A 95 -8.69 -15.50 -22.31
CA GLN A 95 -8.75 -15.49 -23.79
C GLN A 95 -10.19 -15.47 -24.30
N ASN A 96 -11.08 -16.25 -23.68
CA ASN A 96 -12.51 -16.24 -24.04
C ASN A 96 -13.14 -14.85 -23.81
N LEU A 97 -12.73 -14.14 -22.74
CA LEU A 97 -13.21 -12.79 -22.46
C LEU A 97 -12.72 -11.80 -23.54
N ILE A 98 -11.41 -11.75 -23.82
CA ILE A 98 -10.84 -10.76 -24.74
C ILE A 98 -11.17 -11.05 -26.21
N ASN A 99 -11.48 -12.28 -26.58
CA ASN A 99 -11.86 -12.65 -27.96
C ASN A 99 -13.39 -12.58 -28.19
N SER A 100 -14.17 -12.19 -27.19
CA SER A 100 -15.63 -12.06 -27.32
C SER A 100 -16.00 -10.70 -27.90
N GLU A 101 -16.63 -10.68 -29.07
CA GLU A 101 -17.11 -9.46 -29.73
C GLU A 101 -18.28 -8.78 -29.00
N SER A 102 -18.95 -9.51 -28.10
CA SER A 102 -20.11 -9.00 -27.35
C SER A 102 -19.72 -8.19 -26.09
N GLU A 103 -18.47 -8.24 -25.68
CA GLU A 103 -18.01 -7.58 -24.46
C GLU A 103 -17.73 -6.10 -24.70
N GLN A 104 -18.39 -5.25 -23.90
CA GLN A 104 -18.21 -3.79 -23.92
C GLN A 104 -18.14 -3.31 -22.48
N PHE A 105 -17.22 -2.38 -22.21
CA PHE A 105 -17.02 -1.83 -20.88
C PHE A 105 -16.85 -0.32 -20.95
N ASP A 106 -17.51 0.43 -20.06
CA ASP A 106 -17.28 1.87 -19.90
C ASP A 106 -15.98 2.16 -19.14
N VAL A 107 -15.62 1.28 -18.20
CA VAL A 107 -14.47 1.42 -17.32
C VAL A 107 -13.74 0.09 -17.19
N VAL A 108 -12.41 0.15 -17.26
CA VAL A 108 -11.52 -0.95 -16.85
C VAL A 108 -10.79 -0.54 -15.58
N VAL A 109 -10.95 -1.32 -14.51
CA VAL A 109 -10.25 -1.12 -13.24
C VAL A 109 -9.08 -2.10 -13.15
N VAL A 110 -7.87 -1.57 -13.02
CA VAL A 110 -6.63 -2.38 -12.91
C VAL A 110 -6.03 -2.22 -11.52
N GLU A 111 -5.80 -3.33 -10.83
CA GLU A 111 -5.05 -3.32 -9.58
C GLU A 111 -3.57 -3.00 -9.85
N GLN A 112 -3.03 -1.95 -9.22
CA GLN A 112 -1.63 -1.53 -9.38
C GLN A 112 -0.70 -2.35 -8.47
N PHE A 113 -0.17 -3.43 -9.02
CA PHE A 113 0.81 -4.27 -8.35
C PHE A 113 1.76 -4.91 -9.37
N HIS A 114 2.67 -4.13 -9.97
CA HIS A 114 3.52 -4.52 -11.10
C HIS A 114 2.72 -5.13 -12.27
N SER A 115 1.52 -4.63 -12.52
CA SER A 115 0.53 -5.20 -13.44
C SER A 115 0.23 -4.29 -14.64
N ASP A 116 1.23 -3.54 -15.10
CA ASP A 116 1.05 -2.46 -16.07
C ASP A 116 0.52 -2.94 -17.44
N ALA A 117 0.79 -4.19 -17.83
CA ALA A 117 0.29 -4.76 -19.09
C ALA A 117 -1.25 -4.82 -19.16
N PHE A 118 -1.95 -5.01 -18.03
CA PHE A 118 -3.42 -5.04 -18.04
C PHE A 118 -4.07 -3.69 -18.37
N LYS A 119 -3.33 -2.59 -18.32
CA LYS A 119 -3.84 -1.27 -18.70
C LYS A 119 -4.15 -1.18 -20.19
N ALA A 120 -3.58 -2.06 -21.02
CA ALA A 120 -3.92 -2.20 -22.42
C ALA A 120 -5.39 -2.59 -22.65
N LEU A 121 -6.04 -3.25 -21.69
CA LEU A 121 -7.46 -3.63 -21.78
C LEU A 121 -8.36 -2.40 -21.89
N ALA A 122 -8.02 -1.28 -21.24
CA ALA A 122 -8.79 -0.04 -21.37
C ALA A 122 -8.75 0.51 -22.80
N TRP A 123 -7.60 0.45 -23.46
CA TRP A 123 -7.48 0.78 -24.88
C TRP A 123 -8.26 -0.22 -25.76
N TYR A 124 -8.08 -1.51 -25.50
CA TYR A 124 -8.72 -2.58 -26.28
C TYR A 124 -10.23 -2.47 -26.29
N TYR A 125 -10.86 -2.20 -25.13
CA TYR A 125 -12.31 -2.02 -25.02
C TYR A 125 -12.78 -0.58 -25.27
N ASN A 126 -11.90 0.35 -25.64
CA ASN A 126 -12.21 1.79 -25.72
C ASN A 126 -12.86 2.33 -24.45
N ALA A 127 -12.41 1.86 -23.30
CA ALA A 127 -12.94 2.14 -21.96
C ALA A 127 -12.05 3.14 -21.20
N HIS A 128 -12.61 3.77 -20.16
CA HIS A 128 -11.85 4.64 -19.28
C HIS A 128 -10.99 3.81 -18.31
N LEU A 129 -9.74 4.20 -18.15
CA LEU A 129 -8.79 3.50 -17.26
C LEU A 129 -8.85 4.06 -15.84
N VAL A 130 -9.22 3.21 -14.90
CA VAL A 130 -9.12 3.44 -13.46
C VAL A 130 -8.08 2.50 -12.87
N VAL A 131 -7.23 3.03 -12.01
CA VAL A 131 -6.20 2.25 -11.30
C VAL A 131 -6.55 2.17 -9.83
N PHE A 132 -6.53 0.97 -9.27
CA PHE A 132 -6.74 0.71 -7.85
C PHE A 132 -5.44 0.25 -7.20
N SER A 133 -4.94 0.99 -6.22
CA SER A 133 -3.77 0.63 -5.43
C SER A 133 -4.18 -0.02 -4.11
N PRO A 134 -3.70 -1.24 -3.79
CA PRO A 134 -4.01 -1.90 -2.52
C PRO A 134 -3.33 -1.24 -1.31
N GLY A 135 -2.42 -0.30 -1.54
CA GLY A 135 -1.74 0.51 -0.53
C GLY A 135 -1.96 2.01 -0.72
N ALA A 136 -1.22 2.81 0.03
CA ALA A 136 -1.17 4.25 -0.12
C ALA A 136 -0.53 4.66 -1.46
N SER A 137 -0.63 5.95 -1.79
CA SER A 137 0.02 6.51 -2.97
C SER A 137 1.54 6.28 -2.92
N SER A 138 2.10 5.85 -4.03
CA SER A 138 3.51 5.53 -4.24
C SER A 138 4.06 6.31 -5.44
N CYS A 139 5.38 6.26 -5.65
CA CYS A 139 6.00 6.85 -6.85
C CYS A 139 5.35 6.32 -8.15
N GLY A 140 5.01 5.02 -8.19
CA GLY A 140 4.35 4.40 -9.33
C GLY A 140 2.95 4.96 -9.59
N THR A 141 2.08 5.04 -8.57
CA THR A 141 0.73 5.61 -8.71
C THR A 141 0.75 7.11 -8.94
N ASN A 142 1.69 7.83 -8.30
CA ASN A 142 1.86 9.27 -8.48
C ASN A 142 2.21 9.63 -9.93
N SER A 143 3.09 8.85 -10.56
CA SER A 143 3.49 9.08 -11.96
C SER A 143 2.34 8.97 -12.94
N LEU A 144 1.36 8.09 -12.69
CA LEU A 144 0.19 7.86 -13.55
C LEU A 144 -0.74 9.07 -13.67
N VAL A 145 -0.81 9.91 -12.64
CA VAL A 145 -1.72 11.06 -12.58
C VAL A 145 -0.98 12.40 -12.43
N GLY A 146 0.34 12.37 -12.52
CA GLY A 146 1.17 13.57 -12.36
C GLY A 146 1.15 14.15 -10.94
N ASN A 147 0.87 13.32 -9.92
CA ASN A 147 1.00 13.72 -8.52
C ASN A 147 2.47 13.91 -8.16
N PRO A 148 2.84 14.93 -7.38
CA PRO A 148 4.23 15.10 -6.93
C PRO A 148 4.65 13.97 -5.99
N THR A 149 5.95 13.63 -6.02
CA THR A 149 6.57 12.70 -5.07
C THR A 149 7.65 13.46 -4.33
N GLU A 150 7.32 13.87 -3.10
CA GLU A 150 8.16 14.74 -2.28
C GLU A 150 9.18 13.91 -1.49
N LEU A 151 10.36 13.69 -2.06
CA LEU A 151 11.40 12.82 -1.50
C LEU A 151 12.01 13.32 -0.20
N SER A 152 11.81 14.60 0.12
CA SER A 152 12.36 15.24 1.33
C SER A 152 11.68 14.78 2.63
N TYR A 153 10.39 14.40 2.58
CA TYR A 153 9.60 13.97 3.73
C TYR A 153 8.69 12.76 3.46
N ASN A 154 8.71 12.21 2.24
CA ASN A 154 8.05 10.95 1.91
C ASN A 154 9.11 9.85 1.77
N PRO A 155 9.28 9.00 2.79
CA PRO A 155 10.21 7.89 2.68
C PRO A 155 9.70 6.87 1.66
N MET A 156 10.62 6.31 0.88
CA MET A 156 10.34 5.19 0.00
C MET A 156 9.85 4.00 0.83
N PRO A 157 8.87 3.24 0.34
CA PRO A 157 8.42 2.01 1.00
C PRO A 157 9.61 1.16 1.40
N TYR A 158 9.51 0.46 2.52
CA TYR A 158 10.53 -0.48 3.03
C TYR A 158 11.83 0.15 3.58
N THR A 159 11.98 1.47 3.55
CA THR A 159 13.15 2.13 4.16
C THR A 159 13.09 2.12 5.68
N ASN A 160 11.90 2.08 6.26
CA ASN A 160 11.65 2.27 7.70
C ASN A 160 12.17 3.63 8.21
N PHE A 161 12.17 4.65 7.35
CA PHE A 161 12.51 6.00 7.74
C PHE A 161 11.27 6.75 8.22
N PRO A 162 11.43 7.65 9.20
CA PRO A 162 10.38 8.58 9.58
C PRO A 162 10.19 9.66 8.51
N THR A 163 9.11 10.42 8.59
CA THR A 163 8.85 11.56 7.68
C THR A 163 9.85 12.71 7.87
N ASP A 164 10.37 12.88 9.09
CA ASP A 164 11.39 13.85 9.47
C ASP A 164 12.82 13.30 9.25
N MET A 165 13.09 12.82 8.05
CA MET A 165 14.36 12.24 7.64
C MET A 165 15.54 13.20 7.85
N ASN A 166 16.63 12.72 8.45
CA ASN A 166 17.91 13.43 8.47
C ASN A 166 18.55 13.50 7.06
N PHE A 167 19.65 14.24 6.92
CA PHE A 167 20.29 14.45 5.61
C PHE A 167 20.67 13.13 4.91
N LEU A 168 21.32 12.18 5.62
CA LEU A 168 21.75 10.90 5.01
C LEU A 168 20.56 10.02 4.63
N GLN A 169 19.48 10.03 5.41
CA GLN A 169 18.25 9.34 5.08
C GLN A 169 17.60 9.92 3.82
N ARG A 170 17.59 11.27 3.64
CA ARG A 170 17.10 11.90 2.41
C ARG A 170 17.95 11.53 1.20
N VAL A 171 19.28 11.50 1.34
CA VAL A 171 20.20 11.06 0.27
C VAL A 171 19.89 9.62 -0.12
N TYR A 172 19.80 8.70 0.84
CA TYR A 172 19.48 7.30 0.58
C TYR A 172 18.09 7.15 -0.07
N ASN A 173 17.09 7.87 0.43
CA ASN A 173 15.74 7.88 -0.10
C ASN A 173 15.71 8.32 -1.58
N THR A 174 16.47 9.35 -1.93
CA THR A 174 16.58 9.86 -3.30
C THR A 174 17.27 8.85 -4.22
N ILE A 175 18.35 8.21 -3.76
CA ILE A 175 19.06 7.17 -4.53
C ILE A 175 18.12 5.98 -4.79
N LEU A 176 17.42 5.51 -3.76
CA LEU A 176 16.49 4.39 -3.88
C LEU A 176 15.33 4.70 -4.84
N TYR A 177 14.75 5.90 -4.73
CA TYR A 177 13.73 6.38 -5.67
C TYR A 177 14.25 6.38 -7.10
N SER A 178 15.45 6.94 -7.33
CA SER A 178 16.04 7.02 -8.67
C SER A 178 16.30 5.63 -9.25
N PHE A 179 16.74 4.70 -8.41
CA PHE A 179 16.92 3.30 -8.81
C PHE A 179 15.60 2.64 -9.18
N GLU A 180 14.57 2.72 -8.33
CA GLU A 180 13.26 2.12 -8.62
C GLU A 180 12.60 2.75 -9.84
N TYR A 181 12.67 4.06 -9.98
CA TYR A 181 12.14 4.76 -11.15
C TYR A 181 12.85 4.29 -12.44
N SER A 182 14.18 4.21 -12.41
CA SER A 182 14.96 3.75 -13.57
C SER A 182 14.66 2.28 -13.90
N ALA A 183 14.57 1.40 -12.88
CA ALA A 183 14.22 0.00 -13.08
C ALA A 183 12.81 -0.13 -13.70
N HIS A 184 11.85 0.66 -13.22
CA HIS A 184 10.49 0.67 -13.78
C HIS A 184 10.49 1.13 -15.25
N GLN A 185 11.16 2.25 -15.56
CA GLN A 185 11.17 2.83 -16.92
C GLN A 185 11.97 1.98 -17.93
N LEU A 186 13.12 1.44 -17.50
CA LEU A 186 14.08 0.83 -18.42
C LEU A 186 14.00 -0.70 -18.48
N HIS A 187 13.36 -1.32 -17.49
CA HIS A 187 13.28 -2.77 -17.40
C HIS A 187 11.84 -3.29 -17.32
N PHE A 188 11.02 -2.80 -16.40
CA PHE A 188 9.67 -3.35 -16.22
C PHE A 188 8.73 -2.95 -17.36
N LEU A 189 8.63 -1.67 -17.68
CA LEU A 189 7.73 -1.21 -18.74
C LEU A 189 8.05 -1.79 -20.11
N PRO A 190 9.33 -1.92 -20.56
CA PRO A 190 9.65 -2.62 -21.81
C PRO A 190 9.15 -4.07 -21.84
N GLN A 191 9.27 -4.83 -20.74
CA GLN A 191 8.76 -6.21 -20.68
C GLN A 191 7.23 -6.24 -20.79
N HIS A 192 6.54 -5.35 -20.05
CA HIS A 192 5.09 -5.23 -20.16
C HIS A 192 4.67 -4.79 -21.57
N ASN A 193 5.39 -3.87 -22.20
CA ASN A 193 5.10 -3.44 -23.56
C ASN A 193 5.26 -4.58 -24.57
N GLN A 194 6.32 -5.37 -24.43
CA GLN A 194 6.51 -6.56 -25.26
C GLN A 194 5.35 -7.55 -25.13
N LEU A 195 4.89 -7.81 -23.91
CA LEU A 195 3.74 -8.67 -23.67
C LEU A 195 2.45 -8.10 -24.29
N ILE A 196 2.22 -6.79 -24.17
CA ILE A 196 1.09 -6.11 -24.80
C ILE A 196 1.12 -6.31 -26.30
N GLN A 197 2.25 -6.07 -26.96
CA GLN A 197 2.39 -6.19 -28.42
C GLN A 197 2.19 -7.62 -28.93
N GLN A 198 2.47 -8.64 -28.12
CA GLN A 198 2.18 -10.05 -28.44
C GLN A 198 0.68 -10.35 -28.50
N HIS A 199 -0.13 -9.71 -27.66
CA HIS A 199 -1.57 -9.97 -27.56
C HIS A 199 -2.43 -8.91 -28.26
N PHE A 200 -1.93 -7.69 -28.36
CA PHE A 200 -2.59 -6.52 -28.96
C PHE A 200 -1.59 -5.76 -29.86
N PRO A 201 -1.31 -6.26 -31.09
CA PRO A 201 -0.27 -5.68 -31.97
C PRO A 201 -0.49 -4.20 -32.31
N ASP A 202 -1.75 -3.76 -32.42
CA ASP A 202 -2.11 -2.39 -32.76
C ASP A 202 -2.18 -1.45 -31.53
N CYS A 203 -1.93 -1.96 -30.33
CA CYS A 203 -1.97 -1.18 -29.12
C CYS A 203 -0.85 -0.12 -29.11
N PRO A 204 -1.15 1.12 -28.73
CA PRO A 204 -0.11 2.12 -28.54
C PRO A 204 0.93 1.67 -27.50
N ASP A 205 2.12 2.25 -27.60
CA ASP A 205 3.18 2.03 -26.63
C ASP A 205 2.68 2.28 -25.20
N ILE A 206 3.15 1.44 -24.26
CA ILE A 206 2.73 1.47 -22.84
C ILE A 206 2.87 2.86 -22.19
N PHE A 207 3.88 3.64 -22.58
CA PHE A 207 4.07 5.00 -22.04
C PHE A 207 2.89 5.93 -22.41
N LYS A 208 2.27 5.74 -23.57
CA LYS A 208 1.06 6.49 -23.96
C LYS A 208 -0.17 6.01 -23.17
N LEU A 209 -0.27 4.71 -22.89
CA LEU A 209 -1.35 4.15 -22.10
C LEU A 209 -1.30 4.68 -20.64
N LEU A 210 -0.11 4.72 -20.04
CA LEU A 210 0.09 5.19 -18.67
C LEU A 210 -0.31 6.67 -18.49
N ASN A 211 -0.14 7.48 -19.51
CA ASN A 211 -0.55 8.89 -19.49
C ASN A 211 -2.07 9.09 -19.65
N ASN A 212 -2.84 8.02 -19.88
CA ASN A 212 -4.29 8.09 -20.10
C ASN A 212 -5.10 7.60 -18.89
N VAL A 213 -4.51 7.45 -17.72
CA VAL A 213 -5.23 7.08 -16.49
C VAL A 213 -6.20 8.21 -16.10
N SER A 214 -7.48 7.86 -15.97
CA SER A 214 -8.54 8.81 -15.60
C SER A 214 -8.60 9.04 -14.09
N LEU A 215 -8.41 7.98 -13.30
CA LEU A 215 -8.56 7.98 -11.85
C LEU A 215 -7.61 6.98 -11.20
N VAL A 216 -7.03 7.35 -10.08
CA VAL A 216 -6.32 6.43 -9.16
C VAL A 216 -7.06 6.41 -7.84
N LEU A 217 -7.49 5.22 -7.42
CA LEU A 217 -8.03 4.95 -6.09
C LEU A 217 -6.94 4.30 -5.24
N THR A 218 -6.68 4.81 -4.03
CA THR A 218 -5.66 4.27 -3.14
C THR A 218 -6.26 3.81 -1.82
N ASN A 219 -5.81 2.66 -1.32
CA ASN A 219 -6.17 2.20 0.01
C ASN A 219 -5.38 2.99 1.07
N SER A 220 -5.71 4.25 1.21
CA SER A 220 -5.08 5.21 2.13
C SER A 220 -6.12 6.02 2.90
N HIS A 221 -5.77 6.45 4.11
CA HIS A 221 -6.57 7.35 4.95
C HIS A 221 -5.68 8.12 5.93
N GLU A 222 -6.04 9.35 6.24
CA GLU A 222 -5.30 10.30 7.07
C GLU A 222 -5.11 9.84 8.53
N SER A 223 -5.94 8.90 9.00
CA SER A 223 -5.76 8.28 10.33
C SER A 223 -4.54 7.36 10.43
N LEU A 224 -4.00 6.89 9.30
CA LEU A 224 -2.92 5.90 9.22
C LEU A 224 -1.69 6.40 8.46
N THR A 225 -1.89 7.21 7.44
CA THR A 225 -0.82 7.65 6.55
C THR A 225 -0.49 9.13 6.78
N PRO A 226 0.79 9.51 6.76
CA PRO A 226 1.17 10.91 6.80
C PRO A 226 0.54 11.71 5.67
N SER A 227 0.24 12.98 5.92
CA SER A 227 -0.32 13.90 4.93
C SER A 227 0.60 14.06 3.73
N LYS A 228 0.02 13.99 2.53
CA LYS A 228 0.71 14.11 1.24
C LYS A 228 -0.11 15.00 0.29
N PRO A 229 0.53 15.73 -0.63
CA PRO A 229 -0.20 16.42 -1.68
C PRO A 229 -0.89 15.39 -2.59
N LEU A 230 -2.13 15.69 -2.99
CA LEU A 230 -2.90 14.86 -3.89
C LEU A 230 -3.45 15.71 -5.03
N VAL A 231 -3.36 15.20 -6.26
CA VAL A 231 -4.06 15.79 -7.42
C VAL A 231 -5.53 15.34 -7.43
N PRO A 232 -6.43 16.10 -8.11
CA PRO A 232 -7.88 15.85 -8.06
C PRO A 232 -8.33 14.45 -8.49
N ASN A 233 -7.56 13.74 -9.30
CA ASN A 233 -7.86 12.38 -9.77
C ASN A 233 -7.06 11.29 -9.05
N LEU A 234 -6.55 11.58 -7.84
CA LEU A 234 -5.98 10.60 -6.92
C LEU A 234 -6.79 10.64 -5.62
N ILE A 235 -7.57 9.60 -5.36
CA ILE A 235 -8.60 9.57 -4.32
C ILE A 235 -8.28 8.49 -3.29
N ASN A 236 -8.30 8.88 -2.01
CA ASN A 236 -8.14 7.97 -0.89
C ASN A 236 -9.48 7.27 -0.59
N VAL A 237 -9.45 5.93 -0.57
CA VAL A 237 -10.59 5.05 -0.25
C VAL A 237 -10.20 4.00 0.81
N GLY A 238 -9.30 4.35 1.71
CA GLY A 238 -8.78 3.44 2.72
C GLY A 238 -9.84 2.85 3.62
N GLY A 239 -9.71 1.54 3.90
CA GLY A 239 -10.65 0.79 4.71
C GLY A 239 -11.86 0.23 3.94
N LEU A 240 -11.80 0.16 2.61
CA LEU A 240 -12.85 -0.44 1.76
C LEU A 240 -13.33 -1.81 2.26
N HIS A 241 -12.42 -2.65 2.77
CA HIS A 241 -12.72 -4.01 3.21
C HIS A 241 -13.50 -4.08 4.53
N ILE A 242 -13.53 -2.97 5.28
CA ILE A 242 -14.20 -2.96 6.59
C ILE A 242 -15.70 -2.90 6.39
N GLN A 243 -16.39 -3.87 6.96
CA GLN A 243 -17.84 -3.96 6.98
C GLN A 243 -18.34 -3.82 8.44
N PRO A 244 -19.58 -3.44 8.66
CA PRO A 244 -20.18 -3.54 9.99
C PRO A 244 -19.96 -4.94 10.56
N PRO A 245 -19.63 -5.07 11.88
CA PRO A 245 -19.33 -6.37 12.45
C PRO A 245 -20.56 -7.28 12.38
N GLY A 246 -20.31 -8.52 11.97
CA GLY A 246 -21.31 -9.58 11.99
C GLY A 246 -21.57 -10.11 13.39
N ILE A 247 -22.27 -11.24 13.47
CA ILE A 247 -22.56 -11.92 14.74
C ILE A 247 -21.41 -12.87 15.05
N LEU A 248 -20.85 -12.73 16.25
CA LEU A 248 -19.87 -13.69 16.76
C LEU A 248 -20.50 -15.07 16.99
N PRO A 249 -19.79 -16.18 16.72
CA PRO A 249 -20.17 -17.49 17.22
C PRO A 249 -20.42 -17.45 18.73
N GLU A 250 -21.47 -18.15 19.20
CA GLU A 250 -21.93 -18.03 20.59
C GLU A 250 -20.86 -18.40 21.62
N ASP A 251 -20.13 -19.46 21.38
CA ASP A 251 -19.02 -19.94 22.23
C ASP A 251 -17.85 -18.95 22.28
N LEU A 252 -17.57 -18.28 21.18
CA LEU A 252 -16.53 -17.24 21.11
C LEU A 252 -17.00 -15.94 21.78
N LYS A 253 -18.28 -15.58 21.58
CA LYS A 253 -18.89 -14.44 22.26
C LYS A 253 -18.85 -14.63 23.79
N LEU A 254 -19.26 -15.79 24.28
CA LEU A 254 -19.21 -16.11 25.70
C LEU A 254 -17.77 -16.02 26.26
N TYR A 255 -16.79 -16.56 25.53
CA TYR A 255 -15.38 -16.48 25.92
C TYR A 255 -14.89 -15.04 26.07
N LEU A 256 -15.33 -14.13 25.20
CA LEU A 256 -14.98 -12.72 25.23
C LEU A 256 -15.75 -11.98 26.34
N ASP A 257 -17.05 -12.24 26.49
CA ASP A 257 -17.91 -11.61 27.51
C ASP A 257 -17.41 -11.89 28.94
N GLU A 258 -16.98 -13.12 29.21
CA GLU A 258 -16.44 -13.54 30.50
C GLU A 258 -15.06 -12.99 30.85
N ALA A 259 -14.38 -12.34 29.92
CA ALA A 259 -13.02 -11.84 30.11
C ALA A 259 -13.02 -10.49 30.84
N THR A 260 -13.28 -10.47 32.13
CA THR A 260 -13.36 -9.24 32.94
C THR A 260 -12.06 -8.45 33.01
N ASP A 261 -10.92 -9.13 33.01
CA ASP A 261 -9.58 -8.49 32.91
C ASP A 261 -9.19 -8.07 31.48
N GLY A 262 -10.03 -8.38 30.49
CA GLY A 262 -9.83 -8.11 29.09
C GLY A 262 -9.21 -9.26 28.28
N VAL A 263 -9.17 -9.07 26.98
CA VAL A 263 -8.67 -10.03 25.99
C VAL A 263 -7.53 -9.43 25.19
N ILE A 264 -6.49 -10.21 24.95
CA ILE A 264 -5.47 -9.97 23.97
C ILE A 264 -5.81 -10.85 22.75
N TYR A 265 -6.08 -10.23 21.61
CA TYR A 265 -6.24 -10.96 20.35
C TYR A 265 -4.90 -11.06 19.64
N PHE A 266 -4.54 -12.27 19.16
CA PHE A 266 -3.29 -12.49 18.43
C PHE A 266 -3.53 -13.18 17.09
N SER A 267 -3.10 -12.53 15.99
CA SER A 267 -3.20 -13.05 14.64
C SER A 267 -2.05 -12.56 13.76
N MET A 268 -1.33 -13.50 13.13
CA MET A 268 -0.31 -13.18 12.13
C MET A 268 -0.90 -12.96 10.71
N GLY A 269 -2.23 -12.81 10.61
CA GLY A 269 -2.94 -12.53 9.35
C GLY A 269 -3.27 -13.78 8.55
N SER A 270 -3.42 -13.64 7.23
CA SER A 270 -3.83 -14.73 6.33
C SER A 270 -2.67 -15.37 5.56
N ASN A 271 -1.58 -14.63 5.34
CA ASN A 271 -0.42 -15.10 4.58
C ASN A 271 0.66 -15.71 5.49
N LEU A 272 0.78 -15.24 6.72
CA LEU A 272 1.61 -15.81 7.75
C LEU A 272 0.78 -16.72 8.65
N LYS A 273 1.32 -17.88 8.98
CA LYS A 273 0.67 -18.77 9.95
C LYS A 273 1.45 -18.75 11.25
N SER A 274 0.76 -18.53 12.35
CA SER A 274 1.37 -18.54 13.67
C SER A 274 2.07 -19.89 13.96
N SER A 275 1.51 -20.99 13.45
CA SER A 275 2.07 -22.35 13.58
C SER A 275 3.38 -22.61 12.80
N GLU A 276 3.76 -21.69 11.89
CA GLU A 276 5.02 -21.75 11.13
C GLU A 276 6.13 -20.91 11.79
N MET A 277 5.87 -20.25 12.92
CA MET A 277 6.88 -19.55 13.69
C MET A 277 7.89 -20.57 14.29
N ARG A 278 9.13 -20.12 14.47
CA ARG A 278 10.14 -20.93 15.18
C ARG A 278 9.67 -21.24 16.60
N LEU A 279 9.94 -22.45 17.05
CA LEU A 279 9.48 -22.91 18.37
C LEU A 279 9.99 -22.05 19.53
N ASP A 280 11.23 -21.55 19.47
CA ASP A 280 11.77 -20.63 20.48
C ASP A 280 10.96 -19.33 20.56
N LYS A 281 10.50 -18.79 19.42
CA LYS A 281 9.65 -17.60 19.39
C LYS A 281 8.24 -17.86 19.94
N VAL A 282 7.68 -19.02 19.62
CA VAL A 282 6.39 -19.47 20.18
C VAL A 282 6.50 -19.60 21.69
N GLU A 283 7.60 -20.20 22.18
CA GLU A 283 7.83 -20.37 23.62
C GLU A 283 7.89 -19.01 24.35
N HIS A 284 8.55 -18.00 23.81
CA HIS A 284 8.57 -16.65 24.39
C HIS A 284 7.17 -16.08 24.56
N PHE A 285 6.28 -16.24 23.58
CA PHE A 285 4.87 -15.82 23.70
C PHE A 285 4.14 -16.62 24.77
N VAL A 286 4.29 -17.94 24.76
CA VAL A 286 3.64 -18.84 25.71
C VAL A 286 4.03 -18.50 27.16
N GLN A 287 5.33 -18.26 27.43
CA GLN A 287 5.79 -17.90 28.76
C GLN A 287 5.31 -16.49 29.17
N ALA A 288 5.34 -15.52 28.25
CA ALA A 288 4.78 -14.19 28.54
C ALA A 288 3.29 -14.24 28.85
N PHE A 289 2.50 -15.03 28.11
CA PHE A 289 1.07 -15.16 28.33
C PHE A 289 0.72 -15.84 29.66
N LYS A 290 1.50 -16.80 30.16
CA LYS A 290 1.33 -17.42 31.47
C LYS A 290 1.35 -16.40 32.62
N ARG A 291 2.05 -15.28 32.44
CA ARG A 291 2.21 -14.22 33.46
C ARG A 291 1.05 -13.22 33.45
N LEU A 292 0.15 -13.29 32.47
CA LEU A 292 -0.93 -12.33 32.28
C LEU A 292 -2.22 -12.82 32.95
N LYS A 293 -3.01 -11.86 33.47
CA LYS A 293 -4.37 -12.11 33.95
C LYS A 293 -5.39 -12.18 32.81
N GLN A 294 -5.09 -11.50 31.71
CA GLN A 294 -5.97 -11.41 30.55
C GLN A 294 -6.11 -12.78 29.87
N LYS A 295 -7.29 -13.00 29.29
CA LYS A 295 -7.46 -14.09 28.33
C LYS A 295 -6.76 -13.75 27.03
N VAL A 296 -6.23 -14.76 26.34
CA VAL A 296 -5.59 -14.61 25.04
C VAL A 296 -6.35 -15.43 24.01
N LEU A 297 -6.85 -14.80 22.97
CA LEU A 297 -7.40 -15.47 21.80
C LEU A 297 -6.34 -15.46 20.68
N TRP A 298 -5.79 -16.62 20.37
CA TRP A 298 -4.71 -16.76 19.39
C TRP A 298 -5.18 -17.52 18.15
N LYS A 299 -5.13 -16.86 16.99
CA LYS A 299 -5.35 -17.53 15.71
C LYS A 299 -4.15 -18.44 15.42
N TRP A 300 -4.37 -19.75 15.56
CA TRP A 300 -3.37 -20.81 15.45
C TRP A 300 -3.87 -21.92 14.54
N GLU A 301 -3.16 -22.21 13.46
CA GLU A 301 -3.65 -22.98 12.32
C GLU A 301 -3.68 -24.50 12.52
N THR A 302 -3.09 -25.00 13.63
CA THR A 302 -3.08 -26.43 13.99
C THR A 302 -3.83 -26.70 15.28
N ASP A 303 -4.09 -27.99 15.59
CA ASP A 303 -4.88 -28.36 16.79
C ASP A 303 -4.08 -28.26 18.10
N ILE A 304 -2.75 -28.22 18.01
CA ILE A 304 -1.86 -28.26 19.18
C ILE A 304 -0.95 -27.03 19.20
N LEU A 305 -1.02 -26.26 20.29
CA LEU A 305 -0.05 -25.22 20.62
C LEU A 305 0.89 -25.79 21.71
N PRO A 306 2.19 -25.94 21.45
CA PRO A 306 3.14 -26.45 22.44
C PRO A 306 3.14 -25.58 23.71
N GLY A 307 3.00 -26.21 24.89
CA GLY A 307 3.05 -25.52 26.16
C GLY A 307 1.87 -24.57 26.45
N LYS A 308 0.75 -24.70 25.74
CA LYS A 308 -0.44 -23.82 25.80
C LYS A 308 -0.87 -23.53 27.24
N PRO A 309 -0.89 -22.25 27.69
CA PRO A 309 -1.38 -21.84 29.00
C PRO A 309 -2.91 -21.97 29.11
N THR A 310 -3.42 -22.02 30.35
CA THR A 310 -4.85 -22.12 30.60
C THR A 310 -5.67 -20.90 30.20
N ASN A 311 -5.06 -19.71 30.24
CA ASN A 311 -5.67 -18.46 29.78
C ASN A 311 -5.61 -18.24 28.26
N VAL A 312 -5.04 -19.19 27.47
CA VAL A 312 -4.95 -19.12 26.01
C VAL A 312 -5.97 -20.02 25.34
N ARG A 313 -6.85 -19.44 24.52
CA ARG A 313 -7.71 -20.13 23.56
C ARG A 313 -7.09 -20.04 22.17
N ILE A 314 -7.03 -21.14 21.45
CA ILE A 314 -6.57 -21.19 20.04
C ILE A 314 -7.74 -21.47 19.13
N GLU A 315 -7.75 -20.82 17.96
CA GLU A 315 -8.72 -21.03 16.89
C GLU A 315 -8.03 -21.04 15.54
N LYS A 316 -8.39 -21.97 14.64
CA LYS A 316 -7.81 -22.03 13.27
C LYS A 316 -8.17 -20.81 12.43
N TRP A 317 -9.37 -20.28 12.66
CA TRP A 317 -9.89 -19.09 12.01
C TRP A 317 -10.70 -18.26 13.01
N VAL A 318 -10.49 -16.95 12.98
CA VAL A 318 -11.16 -16.00 13.87
C VAL A 318 -11.85 -14.95 13.02
N PRO A 319 -13.12 -14.61 13.24
CA PRO A 319 -13.78 -13.46 12.64
C PRO A 319 -13.18 -12.17 13.24
N GLN A 320 -12.10 -11.69 12.63
CA GLN A 320 -11.22 -10.66 13.21
C GLN A 320 -11.94 -9.34 13.47
N MET A 321 -12.79 -8.89 12.54
CA MET A 321 -13.52 -7.63 12.72
C MET A 321 -14.50 -7.70 13.87
N GLU A 322 -15.22 -8.80 14.00
CA GLU A 322 -16.17 -9.05 15.08
C GLU A 322 -15.49 -9.13 16.45
N VAL A 323 -14.31 -9.76 16.49
CA VAL A 323 -13.49 -9.84 17.70
C VAL A 323 -12.95 -8.47 18.09
N LEU A 324 -12.38 -7.72 17.13
CA LEU A 324 -11.85 -6.37 17.39
C LEU A 324 -12.95 -5.38 17.79
N ALA A 325 -14.20 -5.58 17.35
CA ALA A 325 -15.35 -4.80 17.77
C ALA A 325 -15.76 -5.04 19.23
N HIS A 326 -15.30 -6.14 19.83
CA HIS A 326 -15.72 -6.51 21.17
C HIS A 326 -15.06 -5.62 22.24
N PRO A 327 -15.82 -5.04 23.20
CA PRO A 327 -15.30 -4.05 24.16
C PRO A 327 -14.23 -4.62 25.11
N ASN A 328 -14.19 -5.93 25.32
CA ASN A 328 -13.20 -6.58 26.16
C ASN A 328 -11.87 -6.86 25.44
N VAL A 329 -11.76 -6.65 24.12
CA VAL A 329 -10.48 -6.73 23.42
C VAL A 329 -9.68 -5.45 23.68
N LYS A 330 -8.55 -5.60 24.38
CA LYS A 330 -7.72 -4.48 24.86
C LYS A 330 -6.45 -4.28 24.05
N VAL A 331 -5.90 -5.34 23.48
CA VAL A 331 -4.67 -5.31 22.70
C VAL A 331 -4.80 -6.28 21.52
N PHE A 332 -4.31 -5.86 20.37
CA PHE A 332 -4.17 -6.70 19.17
C PHE A 332 -2.71 -6.96 18.89
N ILE A 333 -2.26 -8.22 18.94
CA ILE A 333 -0.94 -8.63 18.48
C ILE A 333 -1.06 -9.03 17.01
N SER A 334 -0.32 -8.35 16.12
CA SER A 334 -0.40 -8.58 14.69
C SER A 334 0.96 -8.49 14.02
N HIS A 335 1.09 -9.11 12.84
CA HIS A 335 2.28 -8.95 11.98
C HIS A 335 2.41 -7.53 11.38
N GLY A 336 1.36 -6.72 11.43
CA GLY A 336 1.39 -5.36 10.89
C GLY A 336 0.98 -5.21 9.42
N GLY A 337 0.24 -6.18 8.87
CA GLY A 337 -0.34 -6.04 7.53
C GLY A 337 -1.35 -4.90 7.48
N LEU A 338 -1.40 -4.16 6.36
CA LEU A 338 -2.17 -2.92 6.24
C LEU A 338 -3.66 -3.09 6.56
N LEU A 339 -4.30 -4.19 6.13
CA LEU A 339 -5.71 -4.43 6.42
C LEU A 339 -5.95 -4.57 7.93
N SER A 340 -5.10 -5.32 8.64
CA SER A 340 -5.19 -5.47 10.09
C SER A 340 -4.97 -4.15 10.84
N PHE A 341 -4.12 -3.25 10.31
CA PHE A 341 -4.00 -1.90 10.85
C PHE A 341 -5.28 -1.10 10.70
N TYR A 342 -5.92 -1.14 9.53
CA TYR A 342 -7.21 -0.47 9.31
C TYR A 342 -8.29 -1.00 10.26
N GLU A 343 -8.37 -2.32 10.43
CA GLU A 343 -9.34 -2.94 11.34
C GLU A 343 -9.08 -2.54 12.79
N SER A 344 -7.82 -2.56 13.23
CA SER A 344 -7.44 -2.14 14.59
C SER A 344 -7.81 -0.68 14.87
N ILE A 345 -7.47 0.23 13.94
CA ILE A 345 -7.80 1.65 14.04
C ILE A 345 -9.31 1.88 14.00
N TYR A 346 -10.01 1.18 13.10
CA TYR A 346 -11.48 1.30 13.03
C TYR A 346 -12.14 1.04 14.37
N TYR A 347 -11.71 0.01 15.09
CA TYR A 347 -12.25 -0.33 16.41
C TYR A 347 -11.53 0.36 17.59
N GLY A 348 -10.46 1.08 17.32
CA GLY A 348 -9.71 1.81 18.35
C GLY A 348 -8.94 0.90 19.31
N VAL A 349 -8.40 -0.21 18.81
CA VAL A 349 -7.64 -1.20 19.60
C VAL A 349 -6.14 -0.95 19.45
N PRO A 350 -5.36 -0.71 20.52
CA PRO A 350 -3.91 -0.57 20.44
C PRO A 350 -3.22 -1.88 20.05
N MET A 351 -2.03 -1.77 19.44
CA MET A 351 -1.35 -2.91 18.83
C MET A 351 0.04 -3.19 19.41
N LEU A 352 0.37 -4.48 19.55
CA LEU A 352 1.75 -4.97 19.53
C LEU A 352 2.03 -5.53 18.14
N VAL A 353 2.93 -4.88 17.41
CA VAL A 353 3.24 -5.25 16.02
C VAL A 353 4.52 -6.07 15.95
N ILE A 354 4.45 -7.23 15.28
CA ILE A 354 5.56 -8.17 15.07
C ILE A 354 5.88 -8.20 13.57
N PRO A 355 6.52 -7.16 13.00
CA PRO A 355 6.79 -7.13 11.57
C PRO A 355 7.78 -8.20 11.14
N VAL A 356 7.50 -8.86 10.04
CA VAL A 356 8.30 -9.93 9.44
C VAL A 356 8.86 -9.50 8.08
N PHE A 357 8.02 -8.95 7.19
CA PHE A 357 8.40 -8.55 5.83
C PHE A 357 7.48 -7.49 5.22
N TYR A 358 7.80 -7.01 4.02
CA TYR A 358 7.05 -6.02 3.21
C TYR A 358 6.83 -4.69 3.94
N ASP A 359 5.61 -4.15 3.84
CA ASP A 359 5.15 -2.88 4.40
C ASP A 359 4.97 -2.90 5.93
N GLN A 360 5.07 -4.09 6.54
CA GLN A 360 4.73 -4.30 7.95
C GLN A 360 5.56 -3.42 8.91
N ALA A 361 6.85 -3.28 8.61
CA ALA A 361 7.73 -2.45 9.44
C ALA A 361 7.43 -0.94 9.30
N SER A 362 7.07 -0.49 8.10
CA SER A 362 6.65 0.91 7.88
C SER A 362 5.30 1.20 8.55
N ASN A 363 4.35 0.26 8.46
CA ASN A 363 3.07 0.36 9.15
C ASN A 363 3.28 0.40 10.67
N ALA A 364 4.15 -0.47 11.21
CA ALA A 364 4.50 -0.48 12.63
C ALA A 364 5.11 0.85 13.08
N LEU A 365 6.03 1.41 12.30
CA LEU A 365 6.66 2.70 12.59
C LEU A 365 5.62 3.81 12.70
N ASN A 366 4.69 3.90 11.76
CA ASN A 366 3.60 4.86 11.82
C ASN A 366 2.77 4.70 13.09
N GLY A 367 2.39 3.46 13.46
CA GLY A 367 1.63 3.20 14.68
C GLY A 367 2.38 3.58 15.97
N VAL A 368 3.70 3.40 15.98
CA VAL A 368 4.57 3.79 17.10
C VAL A 368 4.68 5.32 17.20
N GLN A 369 4.91 6.00 16.08
CA GLN A 369 4.99 7.47 16.04
C GLN A 369 3.68 8.14 16.48
N GLU A 370 2.55 7.54 16.14
CA GLU A 370 1.22 8.02 16.53
C GLU A 370 0.80 7.53 17.93
N GLY A 371 1.64 6.77 18.61
CA GLY A 371 1.49 6.39 20.02
C GLY A 371 0.36 5.39 20.33
N TYR A 372 -0.13 4.63 19.35
CA TYR A 372 -1.12 3.59 19.56
C TYR A 372 -0.57 2.16 19.36
N ALA A 373 0.72 2.03 19.04
CA ALA A 373 1.35 0.73 18.87
C ALA A 373 2.73 0.68 19.52
N LEU A 374 3.17 -0.55 19.84
CA LEU A 374 4.57 -0.91 20.08
C LEU A 374 5.02 -1.88 19.00
N SER A 375 6.30 -1.86 18.66
CA SER A 375 6.86 -2.72 17.60
C SER A 375 7.98 -3.59 18.15
N LEU A 376 7.89 -4.91 17.88
CA LEU A 376 8.94 -5.89 18.17
C LEU A 376 9.19 -6.72 16.92
N PRO A 377 10.15 -6.34 16.04
CA PRO A 377 10.45 -7.09 14.83
C PRO A 377 10.77 -8.56 15.12
N TYR A 378 10.26 -9.47 14.30
CA TYR A 378 10.41 -10.93 14.52
C TYR A 378 11.87 -11.38 14.65
N LYS A 379 12.78 -10.73 13.92
CA LYS A 379 14.24 -11.01 13.94
C LYS A 379 15.03 -10.09 14.87
N ASP A 380 14.37 -9.29 15.71
CA ASP A 380 15.06 -8.43 16.67
C ASP A 380 15.79 -9.27 17.73
N SER A 381 17.00 -8.85 18.07
CA SER A 381 17.79 -9.47 19.15
C SER A 381 17.14 -9.37 20.53
N LYS A 382 16.27 -8.36 20.71
CA LYS A 382 15.50 -8.15 21.95
C LYS A 382 14.24 -9.01 22.03
N PHE A 383 13.94 -9.83 21.02
CA PHE A 383 12.75 -10.67 21.01
C PHE A 383 12.86 -11.77 22.07
N SER A 384 12.22 -11.57 23.20
CA SER A 384 12.25 -12.43 24.38
C SER A 384 10.91 -12.42 25.12
N GLU A 385 10.70 -13.38 26.02
CA GLU A 385 9.56 -13.41 26.94
C GLU A 385 9.41 -12.08 27.68
N GLU A 386 10.49 -11.56 28.26
CA GLU A 386 10.46 -10.35 29.06
C GLU A 386 10.07 -9.11 28.25
N THR A 387 10.60 -8.99 27.03
CA THR A 387 10.23 -7.88 26.13
C THR A 387 8.75 -7.96 25.76
N ILE A 388 8.26 -9.13 25.38
CA ILE A 388 6.85 -9.34 25.03
C ILE A 388 5.96 -9.00 26.23
N TYR A 389 6.27 -9.53 27.40
CA TYR A 389 5.51 -9.26 28.62
C TYR A 389 5.50 -7.77 28.98
N SER A 390 6.66 -7.11 28.97
CA SER A 390 6.80 -5.70 29.26
C SER A 390 5.99 -4.83 28.29
N TYR A 391 6.04 -5.13 26.97
CA TYR A 391 5.27 -4.38 25.96
C TYR A 391 3.76 -4.58 26.13
N LEU A 392 3.32 -5.82 26.42
CA LEU A 392 1.90 -6.08 26.70
C LEU A 392 1.44 -5.36 27.97
N GLN A 393 2.24 -5.35 29.04
CA GLN A 393 1.94 -4.60 30.25
C GLN A 393 1.83 -3.09 29.96
N GLN A 394 2.74 -2.52 29.17
CA GLN A 394 2.66 -1.11 28.77
C GLN A 394 1.36 -0.80 28.01
N LEU A 395 1.00 -1.63 27.02
CA LEU A 395 -0.23 -1.45 26.23
C LEU A 395 -1.51 -1.60 27.07
N LEU A 396 -1.49 -2.47 28.09
CA LEU A 396 -2.63 -2.73 28.96
C LEU A 396 -2.80 -1.68 30.10
N THR A 397 -1.69 -1.13 30.61
CA THR A 397 -1.72 -0.27 31.80
C THR A 397 -1.52 1.22 31.49
N ASN A 398 -0.82 1.55 30.42
CA ASN A 398 -0.68 2.94 30.00
C ASN A 398 -1.85 3.35 29.10
N TYR A 399 -2.79 4.08 29.68
CA TYR A 399 -4.03 4.52 29.04
C TYR A 399 -3.79 5.34 27.75
N SER A 400 -2.61 5.97 27.58
CA SER A 400 -2.33 6.78 26.39
C SER A 400 -2.44 6.00 25.08
N PHE A 401 -2.04 4.72 25.06
CA PHE A 401 -2.16 3.89 23.86
C PHE A 401 -3.62 3.69 23.43
N ALA A 402 -4.49 3.36 24.37
CA ALA A 402 -5.92 3.20 24.12
C ALA A 402 -6.56 4.53 23.69
N GLN A 403 -6.17 5.64 24.33
CA GLN A 403 -6.67 6.97 23.98
C GLN A 403 -6.24 7.39 22.57
N ASN A 404 -4.98 7.17 22.21
CA ASN A 404 -4.48 7.46 20.87
C ASN A 404 -5.15 6.59 19.81
N ALA A 405 -5.32 5.28 20.06
CA ALA A 405 -6.05 4.39 19.17
C ALA A 405 -7.51 4.88 18.97
N LYS A 406 -8.18 5.31 20.05
CA LYS A 406 -9.54 5.86 19.97
C LYS A 406 -9.61 7.19 19.22
N THR A 407 -8.61 8.05 19.39
CA THR A 407 -8.50 9.31 18.64
C THR A 407 -8.36 9.02 17.15
N ARG A 408 -7.51 8.07 16.77
CA ARG A 408 -7.36 7.64 15.36
C ARG A 408 -8.64 6.99 14.82
N SER A 409 -9.35 6.21 15.64
CA SER A 409 -10.67 5.67 15.30
C SER A 409 -11.67 6.78 14.99
N ASN A 410 -11.74 7.81 15.83
CA ASN A 410 -12.64 8.94 15.59
C ASN A 410 -12.33 9.66 14.27
N ILE A 411 -11.03 9.93 13.99
CA ILE A 411 -10.60 10.50 12.71
C ILE A 411 -11.00 9.58 11.55
N PHE A 412 -10.84 8.26 11.72
CA PHE A 412 -11.19 7.30 10.68
C PHE A 412 -12.68 7.30 10.34
N HIS A 413 -13.56 7.50 11.33
CA HIS A 413 -15.02 7.53 11.16
C HIS A 413 -15.55 8.89 10.68
N ASP A 414 -14.77 9.96 10.86
CA ASP A 414 -15.19 11.32 10.46
C ASP A 414 -15.01 11.52 8.94
N ARG A 415 -15.99 11.08 8.18
CA ARG A 415 -16.01 11.08 6.72
C ARG A 415 -17.36 11.54 6.19
N ALA A 416 -17.33 12.30 5.08
CA ALA A 416 -18.55 12.70 4.39
C ALA A 416 -19.26 11.50 3.70
N MET A 417 -18.50 10.51 3.23
CA MET A 417 -19.01 9.31 2.55
C MET A 417 -18.18 8.09 2.98
N SER A 418 -18.80 6.92 2.96
CA SER A 418 -18.04 5.67 3.15
C SER A 418 -17.02 5.47 2.03
N PRO A 419 -15.95 4.67 2.25
CA PRO A 419 -14.95 4.41 1.22
C PRO A 419 -15.54 3.86 -0.08
N ILE A 420 -16.55 3.00 0.02
CA ILE A 420 -17.21 2.42 -1.16
C ILE A 420 -18.08 3.45 -1.88
N GLN A 421 -18.82 4.30 -1.16
CA GLN A 421 -19.57 5.40 -1.77
C GLN A 421 -18.66 6.41 -2.46
N THR A 422 -17.51 6.71 -1.86
CA THR A 422 -16.49 7.56 -2.48
C THR A 422 -15.96 6.94 -3.77
N ALA A 423 -15.59 5.65 -3.75
CA ALA A 423 -15.09 4.96 -4.95
C ALA A 423 -16.13 4.92 -6.07
N THR A 424 -17.38 4.57 -5.74
CA THR A 424 -18.50 4.54 -6.70
C THR A 424 -18.77 5.92 -7.29
N HIS A 425 -18.86 6.96 -6.43
CA HIS A 425 -19.08 8.34 -6.89
C HIS A 425 -18.03 8.78 -7.93
N TRP A 426 -16.75 8.50 -7.67
CA TRP A 426 -15.68 8.90 -8.57
C TRP A 426 -15.62 8.07 -9.85
N ILE A 427 -15.96 6.77 -9.81
CA ILE A 427 -16.08 5.94 -11.01
C ILE A 427 -17.24 6.45 -11.87
N ASP A 428 -18.40 6.72 -11.28
CA ASP A 428 -19.54 7.33 -11.96
C ASP A 428 -19.19 8.69 -12.55
N TYR A 429 -18.41 9.49 -11.83
CA TYR A 429 -17.92 10.78 -12.31
C TYR A 429 -17.09 10.63 -13.58
N ILE A 430 -16.16 9.66 -13.59
CA ILE A 430 -15.34 9.35 -14.76
C ILE A 430 -16.20 8.95 -15.97
N ILE A 431 -17.25 8.13 -15.75
CA ILE A 431 -18.17 7.72 -16.82
C ILE A 431 -18.95 8.94 -17.34
N ARG A 432 -19.61 9.69 -16.46
CA ARG A 432 -20.42 10.87 -16.83
C ARG A 432 -19.62 11.94 -17.59
N HIS A 433 -18.34 12.11 -17.21
CA HIS A 433 -17.46 13.15 -17.79
C HIS A 433 -16.46 12.57 -18.81
N LYS A 434 -16.77 11.40 -19.40
CA LYS A 434 -15.97 10.78 -20.48
C LYS A 434 -14.47 10.74 -20.20
N GLY A 435 -14.12 10.14 -19.05
CA GLY A 435 -12.73 10.02 -18.57
C GLY A 435 -12.20 11.24 -17.83
N ALA A 436 -13.04 12.27 -17.60
CA ALA A 436 -12.75 13.49 -16.83
C ALA A 436 -11.38 14.14 -17.14
N PRO A 437 -11.08 14.51 -18.40
CA PRO A 437 -9.77 15.05 -18.79
C PRO A 437 -9.38 16.33 -18.04
N HIS A 438 -10.36 17.10 -17.53
CA HIS A 438 -10.15 18.31 -16.75
C HIS A 438 -9.53 18.08 -15.37
N LEU A 439 -9.52 16.83 -14.86
CA LEU A 439 -8.85 16.46 -13.59
C LEU A 439 -7.38 16.13 -13.79
N ARG A 440 -6.92 15.93 -15.03
CA ARG A 440 -5.56 15.49 -15.31
C ARG A 440 -4.55 16.61 -15.11
N SER A 441 -3.50 16.33 -14.38
CA SER A 441 -2.40 17.26 -14.13
C SER A 441 -1.67 17.64 -15.43
N ARG A 442 -1.43 18.93 -15.64
CA ARG A 442 -0.61 19.43 -16.76
C ARG A 442 0.81 18.88 -16.75
N ARG A 443 1.32 18.44 -15.59
CA ARG A 443 2.61 17.78 -15.43
C ARG A 443 2.82 16.62 -16.42
N LEU A 444 1.79 15.83 -16.71
CA LEU A 444 1.87 14.68 -17.63
C LEU A 444 2.23 15.07 -19.07
N GLN A 445 2.08 16.35 -19.44
CA GLN A 445 2.36 16.87 -20.77
C GLN A 445 3.70 17.62 -20.85
N LEU A 446 4.34 17.89 -19.70
CA LEU A 446 5.62 18.60 -19.65
C LEU A 446 6.79 17.62 -19.76
N PRO A 447 7.80 17.91 -20.58
CA PRO A 447 9.06 17.20 -20.52
C PRO A 447 9.72 17.42 -19.15
N TRP A 448 10.50 16.44 -18.69
CA TRP A 448 11.07 16.42 -17.34
C TRP A 448 11.89 17.69 -17.00
N TYR A 449 12.65 18.26 -17.97
CA TYR A 449 13.47 19.45 -17.73
C TYR A 449 12.63 20.71 -17.51
N GLN A 450 11.44 20.83 -18.17
CA GLN A 450 10.50 21.91 -17.91
C GLN A 450 9.78 21.73 -16.57
N TYR A 451 9.41 20.48 -16.24
CA TYR A 451 8.79 20.17 -14.96
C TYR A 451 9.68 20.57 -13.77
N PHE A 452 10.98 20.30 -13.87
CA PHE A 452 11.97 20.69 -12.87
C PHE A 452 12.55 22.11 -13.07
N LEU A 453 12.02 22.87 -14.02
CA LEU A 453 12.46 24.25 -14.35
C LEU A 453 13.97 24.35 -14.66
N LEU A 454 14.58 23.28 -15.17
CA LEU A 454 16.02 23.28 -15.45
C LEU A 454 16.41 24.26 -16.56
N ASP A 455 15.55 24.44 -17.54
CA ASP A 455 15.64 25.47 -18.57
C ASP A 455 15.63 26.88 -17.97
N VAL A 456 14.73 27.15 -17.03
CA VAL A 456 14.64 28.44 -16.31
C VAL A 456 15.86 28.65 -15.43
N VAL A 457 16.27 27.62 -14.66
CA VAL A 457 17.47 27.71 -13.80
C VAL A 457 18.72 27.97 -14.64
N LEU A 458 18.89 27.27 -15.77
CA LEU A 458 20.02 27.49 -16.67
C LEU A 458 20.02 28.90 -17.22
N PHE A 459 18.85 29.39 -17.69
CA PHE A 459 18.72 30.77 -18.17
C PHE A 459 19.13 31.78 -17.11
N LEU A 460 18.61 31.63 -15.87
CA LEU A 460 18.93 32.56 -14.77
C LEU A 460 20.43 32.51 -14.40
N LEU A 461 21.04 31.33 -14.40
CA LEU A 461 22.48 31.19 -14.16
C LEU A 461 23.31 31.91 -15.21
N VAL A 462 23.00 31.70 -16.51
CA VAL A 462 23.67 32.38 -17.61
C VAL A 462 23.49 33.89 -17.50
N PHE A 463 22.28 34.35 -17.17
CA PHE A 463 21.99 35.77 -16.98
C PHE A 463 22.82 36.39 -15.84
N VAL A 464 22.88 35.74 -14.67
CA VAL A 464 23.68 36.21 -13.53
C VAL A 464 25.18 36.22 -13.87
N VAL A 465 25.68 35.15 -14.50
CA VAL A 465 27.09 35.06 -14.91
C VAL A 465 27.44 36.20 -15.92
N THR A 466 26.53 36.46 -16.87
CA THR A 466 26.72 37.55 -17.84
C THR A 466 26.79 38.91 -17.14
N ILE A 467 25.90 39.19 -16.19
CA ILE A 467 25.98 40.45 -15.39
C ILE A 467 27.28 40.54 -14.63
N VAL A 468 27.71 39.46 -13.97
CA VAL A 468 28.99 39.47 -13.21
C VAL A 468 30.15 39.75 -14.14
N ILE A 469 30.20 39.14 -15.31
CA ILE A 469 31.25 39.41 -16.32
C ILE A 469 31.25 40.88 -16.74
N LEU A 470 30.05 41.43 -17.05
CA LEU A 470 29.94 42.85 -17.44
C LEU A 470 30.38 43.81 -16.35
N VAL A 471 30.02 43.55 -15.10
CA VAL A 471 30.47 44.34 -13.94
C VAL A 471 31.99 44.25 -13.77
N CYS A 472 32.54 43.04 -13.87
CA CYS A 472 34.01 42.85 -13.77
C CYS A 472 34.75 43.59 -14.89
N LEU A 473 34.22 43.54 -16.14
CA LEU A 473 34.78 44.29 -17.26
C LEU A 473 34.71 45.80 -17.06
N LEU A 474 33.58 46.29 -16.56
CA LEU A 474 33.40 47.70 -16.25
C LEU A 474 34.38 48.17 -15.15
N CYS A 475 34.50 47.44 -14.07
CA CYS A 475 35.46 47.70 -13.01
C CYS A 475 36.91 47.69 -13.52
N PHE A 476 37.25 46.72 -14.37
CA PHE A 476 38.56 46.64 -15.00
C PHE A 476 38.85 47.83 -15.93
N LEU A 477 37.89 48.27 -16.71
CA LEU A 477 38.03 49.47 -17.55
C LEU A 477 38.21 50.73 -16.73
N LEU A 478 37.36 50.90 -15.68
CA LEU A 478 37.50 52.04 -14.75
C LEU A 478 38.86 52.05 -14.03
N TYR A 479 39.33 50.90 -13.56
CA TYR A 479 40.67 50.78 -12.98
C TYR A 479 41.78 51.17 -13.97
N ARG A 480 41.71 50.73 -15.24
CA ARG A 480 42.67 51.12 -16.28
C ARG A 480 42.65 52.60 -16.56
N LEU A 481 41.48 53.23 -16.61
CA LEU A 481 41.32 54.66 -16.82
C LEU A 481 41.96 55.47 -15.67
N LEU A 482 41.64 55.10 -14.41
CA LEU A 482 42.22 55.73 -13.22
C LEU A 482 43.75 55.57 -13.18
N ARG A 483 44.26 54.41 -13.51
CA ARG A 483 45.71 54.16 -13.59
C ARG A 483 46.42 54.99 -14.66
N LYS A 484 45.75 55.24 -15.80
CA LYS A 484 46.26 56.09 -16.87
C LYS A 484 46.29 57.56 -16.47
N GLN A 485 45.24 58.05 -15.79
CA GLN A 485 45.20 59.41 -15.25
C GLN A 485 46.25 59.66 -14.18
N ASN A 486 46.52 58.71 -13.31
CA ASN A 486 47.58 58.84 -12.28
C ASN A 486 48.98 58.86 -12.90
N LYS A 487 49.24 58.15 -14.00
CA LYS A 487 50.51 58.23 -14.73
C LYS A 487 50.73 59.59 -15.41
N ILE A 488 49.67 60.24 -15.90
CA ILE A 488 49.75 61.60 -16.53
C ILE A 488 49.97 62.68 -15.48
N LYS A 489 49.60 62.51 -14.20
CA LYS A 489 49.82 63.47 -13.14
C LYS A 489 51.23 63.42 -12.47
N ILE A 490 51.98 62.36 -12.76
CA ILE A 490 53.32 62.14 -12.19
C ILE A 490 54.45 62.52 -13.18
N ASN A 491 54.14 62.80 -14.44
CA ASN A 491 55.02 63.45 -15.43
C ASN A 491 54.62 64.92 -15.59
#